data_3169b5cdc93674678424d19af51d9770
#
_entry.id   3169b5cdc93674678424d19af51d9770
#
_cell.length_a   1.000
_cell.length_b   1.000
_cell.length_c   1.000
_cell.angle_alpha   90.00
_cell.angle_beta   90.00
_cell.angle_gamma   90.00
#
_symmetry.space_group_name_H-M   'P 1'
#
loop_
_entity.id
_entity.type
_entity.pdbx_description
1 polymer ?
#
loop_
_entity_poly.entity_id
_entity_poly.type
_entity_poly.pdbx_seq_one_letter_code
_entity_poly.pdbx_strand_id
1 'polypeptide(L)'
;MSDIGVVTVSTFLAQALLAALLAVLLLRFHSSRKHAFLRHWALSWWALCAGQLGAMVAFHYSTSLPASDPTRLLATFIAQLGAFYQAGWLIQGATELASGRSLSRRGTLAIFAALAGLALVTTLAYAFTPEAAAS
;
A
#
# COMPACT_ATOMS: atom_id res chain seq x y z
N MET A 1 -10.90 -17.54 -16.06
CA MET A 1 -11.23 -16.64 -14.95
C MET A 1 -12.74 -16.39 -14.95
N SER A 2 -13.37 -16.46 -13.80
CA SER A 2 -14.81 -16.17 -13.69
C SER A 2 -15.08 -14.68 -13.97
N ASP A 3 -16.33 -14.32 -14.30
CA ASP A 3 -16.72 -12.93 -14.50
C ASP A 3 -16.44 -12.08 -13.24
N ILE A 4 -16.67 -12.65 -12.04
CA ILE A 4 -16.36 -12.01 -10.77
C ILE A 4 -14.85 -11.76 -10.66
N GLY A 5 -14.02 -12.71 -11.08
CA GLY A 5 -12.56 -12.55 -11.09
C GLY A 5 -12.11 -11.42 -12.00
N VAL A 6 -12.66 -11.32 -13.19
CA VAL A 6 -12.36 -10.23 -14.15
C VAL A 6 -12.77 -8.87 -13.57
N VAL A 7 -13.95 -8.78 -12.96
CA VAL A 7 -14.43 -7.54 -12.34
C VAL A 7 -13.51 -7.14 -11.19
N THR A 8 -13.11 -8.07 -10.32
CA THR A 8 -12.23 -7.80 -9.19
C THR A 8 -10.86 -7.31 -9.63
N VAL A 9 -10.23 -7.99 -10.59
CA VAL A 9 -8.93 -7.59 -11.13
C VAL A 9 -9.02 -6.22 -11.80
N SER A 10 -10.07 -5.97 -12.58
CA SER A 10 -10.31 -4.68 -13.23
C SER A 10 -10.49 -3.56 -12.20
N THR A 11 -11.18 -3.83 -11.09
CA THR A 11 -11.36 -2.86 -10.00
C THR A 11 -10.03 -2.50 -9.36
N PHE A 12 -9.20 -3.48 -9.03
CA PHE A 12 -7.85 -3.21 -8.48
C PHE A 12 -7.00 -2.40 -9.45
N LEU A 13 -7.03 -2.76 -10.74
CA LEU A 13 -6.26 -2.03 -11.75
C LEU A 13 -6.76 -0.59 -11.89
N ALA A 14 -8.07 -0.36 -11.94
CA ALA A 14 -8.64 0.98 -12.01
C ALA A 14 -8.25 1.82 -10.79
N GLN A 15 -8.32 1.27 -9.58
CA GLN A 15 -7.90 1.95 -8.36
C GLN A 15 -6.41 2.29 -8.40
N ALA A 16 -5.56 1.37 -8.86
CA ALA A 16 -4.13 1.62 -8.99
C ALA A 16 -3.84 2.76 -9.97
N LEU A 17 -4.51 2.78 -11.12
CA LEU A 17 -4.35 3.83 -12.12
C LEU A 17 -4.80 5.20 -11.60
N LEU A 18 -5.94 5.25 -10.90
CA LEU A 18 -6.43 6.49 -10.28
C LEU A 18 -5.48 6.98 -9.20
N ALA A 19 -4.96 6.07 -8.36
CA ALA A 19 -3.99 6.42 -7.32
C ALA A 19 -2.70 6.96 -7.93
N ALA A 20 -2.20 6.35 -9.01
CA ALA A 20 -1.01 6.82 -9.71
C ALA A 20 -1.24 8.21 -10.33
N LEU A 21 -2.40 8.44 -10.94
CA LEU A 21 -2.76 9.73 -11.50
C LEU A 21 -2.78 10.83 -10.42
N LEU A 22 -3.42 10.55 -9.28
CA LEU A 22 -3.47 11.49 -8.15
C LEU A 22 -2.07 11.77 -7.60
N ALA A 23 -1.22 10.73 -7.49
CA ALA A 23 0.16 10.90 -7.05
C ALA A 23 0.94 11.82 -7.99
N VAL A 24 0.82 11.62 -9.30
CA VAL A 24 1.49 12.47 -10.31
C VAL A 24 0.99 13.90 -10.23
N LEU A 25 -0.32 14.11 -10.10
CA LEU A 25 -0.89 15.45 -9.97
C LEU A 25 -0.38 16.17 -8.73
N LEU A 26 -0.34 15.48 -7.58
CA LEU A 26 0.16 16.05 -6.33
C LEU A 26 1.65 16.38 -6.42
N LEU A 27 2.46 15.54 -7.07
CA LEU A 27 3.88 15.83 -7.30
C LEU A 27 4.08 17.04 -8.20
N ARG A 28 3.24 17.23 -9.21
CA ARG A 28 3.27 18.43 -10.05
C ARG A 28 2.91 19.68 -9.26
N PHE A 29 1.91 19.61 -8.39
CA PHE A 29 1.58 20.71 -7.49
C PHE A 29 2.72 20.99 -6.52
N HIS A 30 3.37 19.96 -5.98
CA HIS A 30 4.54 20.11 -5.11
C HIS A 30 5.68 20.82 -5.82
N SER A 31 6.00 20.45 -7.07
CA SER A 31 7.08 21.08 -7.84
C SER A 31 6.81 22.56 -8.14
N SER A 32 5.54 22.96 -8.28
CA SER A 32 5.17 24.36 -8.53
C SER A 32 5.04 25.20 -7.26
N ARG A 33 4.63 24.61 -6.12
CA ARG A 33 4.37 25.33 -4.86
C ARG A 33 5.26 24.94 -3.70
N LYS A 34 5.97 23.80 -3.78
CA LYS A 34 6.97 23.30 -2.80
C LYS A 34 6.44 23.16 -1.37
N HIS A 35 5.18 22.74 -1.20
CA HIS A 35 4.65 22.43 0.12
C HIS A 35 4.97 20.96 0.47
N ALA A 36 5.64 20.73 1.60
CA ALA A 36 6.10 19.39 1.99
C ALA A 36 4.95 18.38 2.17
N PHE A 37 3.79 18.81 2.65
CA PHE A 37 2.64 17.91 2.82
C PHE A 37 2.13 17.35 1.48
N LEU A 38 2.29 18.08 0.38
CA LEU A 38 1.92 17.58 -0.96
C LEU A 38 2.77 16.39 -1.37
N ARG A 39 4.06 16.43 -1.04
CA ARG A 39 4.97 15.30 -1.26
C ARG A 39 4.54 14.07 -0.46
N HIS A 40 4.20 14.24 0.81
CA HIS A 40 3.75 13.13 1.66
C HIS A 40 2.43 12.54 1.15
N TRP A 41 1.50 13.37 0.72
CA TRP A 41 0.25 12.90 0.13
C TRP A 41 0.46 12.18 -1.21
N ALA A 42 1.38 12.68 -2.05
CA ALA A 42 1.74 11.99 -3.29
C ALA A 42 2.32 10.61 -3.00
N LEU A 43 3.20 10.51 -1.99
CA LEU A 43 3.76 9.23 -1.56
C LEU A 43 2.69 8.28 -1.02
N SER A 44 1.66 8.80 -0.34
CA SER A 44 0.54 7.98 0.11
C SER A 44 -0.22 7.36 -1.07
N TRP A 45 -0.46 8.13 -2.12
CA TRP A 45 -1.14 7.61 -3.31
C TRP A 45 -0.28 6.61 -4.09
N TRP A 46 1.04 6.81 -4.13
CA TRP A 46 1.97 5.81 -4.69
C TRP A 46 1.96 4.53 -3.87
N ALA A 47 1.92 4.63 -2.55
CA ALA A 47 1.82 3.46 -1.68
C ALA A 47 0.50 2.70 -1.91
N LEU A 48 -0.60 3.43 -2.08
CA LEU A 48 -1.88 2.82 -2.44
C LEU A 48 -1.81 2.11 -3.79
N CYS A 49 -1.21 2.75 -4.80
CA CYS A 49 -1.02 2.15 -6.12
C CYS A 49 -0.27 0.81 -6.02
N ALA A 50 0.88 0.80 -5.32
CA ALA A 50 1.66 -0.41 -5.13
C ALA A 50 0.87 -1.47 -4.36
N GLY A 51 0.14 -1.07 -3.32
CA GLY A 51 -0.71 -1.96 -2.54
C GLY A 51 -1.81 -2.61 -3.38
N GLN A 52 -2.47 -1.84 -4.24
CA GLN A 52 -3.52 -2.35 -5.12
C GLN A 52 -2.97 -3.32 -6.16
N LEU A 53 -1.79 -3.06 -6.71
CA LEU A 53 -1.13 -3.98 -7.63
C LEU A 53 -0.74 -5.28 -6.91
N GLY A 54 -0.22 -5.20 -5.69
CA GLY A 54 0.06 -6.37 -4.87
C GLY A 54 -1.20 -7.19 -4.57
N ALA A 55 -2.29 -6.52 -4.21
CA ALA A 55 -3.58 -7.16 -3.97
C ALA A 55 -4.12 -7.85 -5.23
N MET A 56 -3.96 -7.23 -6.39
CA MET A 56 -4.36 -7.81 -7.67
C MET A 56 -3.59 -9.11 -7.95
N VAL A 57 -2.28 -9.11 -7.75
CA VAL A 57 -1.45 -10.30 -7.94
C VAL A 57 -1.81 -11.39 -6.93
N ALA A 58 -1.97 -11.04 -5.66
CA ALA A 58 -2.37 -11.99 -4.63
C ALA A 58 -3.73 -12.62 -4.93
N PHE A 59 -4.69 -11.84 -5.40
CA PHE A 59 -6.01 -12.33 -5.80
C PHE A 59 -5.91 -13.27 -7.01
N HIS A 60 -5.10 -12.90 -8.01
CA HIS A 60 -4.91 -13.72 -9.21
C HIS A 60 -4.40 -15.13 -8.88
N TYR A 61 -3.49 -15.24 -7.91
CA TYR A 61 -2.92 -16.51 -7.49
C TYR A 61 -3.65 -17.15 -6.30
N SER A 62 -4.79 -16.59 -5.86
CA SER A 62 -5.49 -17.05 -4.65
C SER A 62 -5.99 -18.49 -4.74
N THR A 63 -6.32 -18.99 -5.94
CA THR A 63 -6.83 -20.34 -6.17
C THR A 63 -5.77 -21.31 -6.71
N SER A 64 -4.69 -20.79 -7.32
CA SER A 64 -3.68 -21.62 -7.98
C SER A 64 -2.45 -21.90 -7.12
N LEU A 65 -2.17 -21.04 -6.12
CA LEU A 65 -1.03 -21.18 -5.24
C LEU A 65 -1.49 -21.19 -3.78
N PRO A 66 -0.80 -21.96 -2.89
CA PRO A 66 -1.11 -21.93 -1.46
C PRO A 66 -0.73 -20.56 -0.86
N ALA A 67 -1.35 -20.22 0.27
CA ALA A 67 -1.07 -18.95 0.97
C ALA A 67 0.39 -18.82 1.38
N SER A 68 1.10 -19.93 1.59
CA SER A 68 2.51 -19.97 1.96
C SER A 68 3.47 -19.89 0.76
N ASP A 69 2.97 -19.87 -0.48
CA ASP A 69 3.82 -19.74 -1.66
C ASP A 69 4.55 -18.38 -1.65
N PRO A 70 5.88 -18.35 -1.94
CA PRO A 70 6.65 -17.10 -1.89
C PRO A 70 6.10 -15.98 -2.77
N THR A 71 5.60 -16.30 -3.96
CA THR A 71 5.01 -15.30 -4.87
C THR A 71 3.75 -14.68 -4.25
N ARG A 72 2.86 -15.52 -3.73
CA ARG A 72 1.63 -15.07 -3.09
C ARG A 72 1.90 -14.34 -1.78
N LEU A 73 2.89 -14.81 -0.99
CA LEU A 73 3.33 -14.12 0.23
C LEU A 73 3.85 -12.73 -0.06
N LEU A 74 4.72 -12.61 -1.06
CA LEU A 74 5.28 -11.31 -1.44
C LEU A 74 4.19 -10.36 -1.92
N ALA A 75 3.27 -10.82 -2.74
CA ALA A 75 2.16 -10.00 -3.22
C ALA A 75 1.26 -9.53 -2.07
N THR A 76 0.95 -10.41 -1.12
CA THR A 76 0.16 -10.08 0.07
C THR A 76 0.91 -9.09 0.96
N PHE A 77 2.22 -9.29 1.15
CA PHE A 77 3.06 -8.36 1.90
C PHE A 77 3.06 -6.96 1.28
N ILE A 78 3.21 -6.86 -0.03
CA ILE A 78 3.16 -5.58 -0.75
C ILE A 78 1.79 -4.92 -0.59
N ALA A 79 0.70 -5.69 -0.65
CA ALA A 79 -0.65 -5.17 -0.44
C ALA A 79 -0.80 -4.58 0.97
N GLN A 80 -0.35 -5.29 2.00
CA GLN A 80 -0.41 -4.83 3.38
C GLN A 80 0.50 -3.62 3.60
N LEU A 81 1.72 -3.69 3.10
CA LEU A 81 2.71 -2.61 3.21
C LEU A 81 2.18 -1.33 2.56
N GLY A 82 1.59 -1.44 1.37
CA GLY A 82 0.99 -0.31 0.67
C GLY A 82 -0.11 0.35 1.49
N ALA A 83 -1.00 -0.43 2.10
CA ALA A 83 -2.08 0.08 2.94
C ALA A 83 -1.55 0.82 4.18
N PHE A 84 -0.60 0.23 4.90
CA PHE A 84 -0.01 0.86 6.08
C PHE A 84 0.80 2.11 5.72
N TYR A 85 1.57 2.07 4.64
CA TYR A 85 2.35 3.23 4.19
C TYR A 85 1.47 4.35 3.68
N GLN A 86 0.36 4.04 3.02
CA GLN A 86 -0.63 5.04 2.65
C GLN A 86 -1.11 5.81 3.88
N ALA A 87 -1.54 5.09 4.92
CA ALA A 87 -1.99 5.69 6.17
C ALA A 87 -0.88 6.52 6.83
N GLY A 88 0.34 5.98 6.88
CA GLY A 88 1.51 6.67 7.45
C GLY A 88 1.81 8.00 6.75
N TRP A 89 1.85 8.00 5.43
CA TRP A 89 2.11 9.23 4.67
C TRP A 89 0.96 10.24 4.75
N LEU A 90 -0.30 9.77 4.79
CA LEU A 90 -1.45 10.65 4.98
C LEU A 90 -1.40 11.36 6.34
N ILE A 91 -1.10 10.61 7.40
CA ILE A 91 -0.99 11.16 8.75
C ILE A 91 0.16 12.17 8.83
N GLN A 92 1.31 11.85 8.25
CA GLN A 92 2.44 12.79 8.23
C GLN A 92 2.11 14.08 7.48
N GLY A 93 1.49 13.96 6.31
CA GLY A 93 1.08 15.14 5.54
C GLY A 93 0.05 15.99 6.29
N ALA A 94 -0.92 15.34 6.92
CA ALA A 94 -1.92 16.06 7.73
C ALA A 94 -1.30 16.74 8.95
N THR A 95 -0.35 16.09 9.62
CA THR A 95 0.38 16.67 10.76
C THR A 95 1.20 17.88 10.33
N GLU A 96 1.90 17.81 9.19
CA GLU A 96 2.65 18.94 8.64
C GLU A 96 1.74 20.12 8.30
N LEU A 97 0.59 19.82 7.67
CA LEU A 97 -0.37 20.86 7.31
C LEU A 97 -0.92 21.57 8.55
N ALA A 98 -1.21 20.81 9.61
CA ALA A 98 -1.80 21.34 10.84
C ALA A 98 -0.79 22.09 11.72
N SER A 99 0.45 21.57 11.85
CA SER A 99 1.46 22.08 12.78
C SER A 99 2.56 22.90 12.13
N GLY A 100 2.71 22.83 10.82
CA GLY A 100 3.81 23.45 10.09
C GLY A 100 5.18 22.81 10.33
N ARG A 101 5.22 21.66 11.02
CA ARG A 101 6.46 20.95 11.36
C ARG A 101 6.49 19.57 10.76
N SER A 102 7.62 19.23 10.12
CA SER A 102 7.88 17.88 9.63
C SER A 102 8.42 17.00 10.75
N LEU A 103 8.08 15.72 10.71
CA LEU A 103 8.66 14.73 11.60
C LEU A 103 10.16 14.57 11.25
N SER A 104 11.00 14.32 12.26
CA SER A 104 12.43 14.09 12.06
C SER A 104 12.66 12.86 11.17
N ARG A 105 13.81 12.81 10.48
CA ARG A 105 14.17 11.65 9.66
C ARG A 105 14.19 10.35 10.47
N ARG A 106 14.70 10.40 11.72
CA ARG A 106 14.72 9.24 12.62
C ARG A 106 13.31 8.80 13.00
N GLY A 107 12.44 9.74 13.33
CA GLY A 107 11.04 9.44 13.66
C GLY A 107 10.30 8.83 12.47
N THR A 108 10.51 9.39 11.27
CA THR A 108 9.93 8.85 10.04
C THR A 108 10.39 7.41 9.79
N LEU A 109 11.71 7.17 9.85
CA LEU A 109 12.27 5.84 9.64
C LEU A 109 11.75 4.84 10.68
N ALA A 110 11.64 5.25 11.96
CA ALA A 110 11.13 4.38 13.02
C ALA A 110 9.66 3.99 12.76
N ILE A 111 8.82 4.94 12.39
CA ILE A 111 7.41 4.67 12.10
C ILE A 111 7.27 3.73 10.89
N PHE A 112 7.97 4.01 9.79
CA PHE A 112 7.86 3.17 8.60
C PHE A 112 8.48 1.79 8.80
N ALA A 113 9.54 1.67 9.59
CA ALA A 113 10.09 0.36 9.98
C ALA A 113 9.09 -0.43 10.82
N ALA A 114 8.41 0.22 11.77
CA ALA A 114 7.36 -0.42 12.57
C ALA A 114 6.17 -0.86 11.71
N LEU A 115 5.74 -0.03 10.77
CA LEU A 115 4.67 -0.37 9.83
C LEU A 115 5.06 -1.53 8.91
N ALA A 116 6.30 -1.57 8.44
CA ALA A 116 6.81 -2.68 7.65
C ALA A 116 6.84 -3.98 8.46
N GLY A 117 7.27 -3.91 9.72
CA GLY A 117 7.24 -5.05 10.64
C GLY A 117 5.81 -5.54 10.88
N LEU A 118 4.87 -4.63 11.07
CA LEU A 118 3.46 -4.97 11.25
C LEU A 118 2.88 -5.63 9.98
N ALA A 119 3.22 -5.11 8.80
CA ALA A 119 2.82 -5.71 7.52
C ALA A 119 3.36 -7.14 7.39
N LEU A 120 4.62 -7.35 7.75
CA LEU A 120 5.24 -8.67 7.72
C LEU A 120 4.54 -9.64 8.69
N VAL A 121 4.31 -9.22 9.93
CA VAL A 121 3.64 -10.05 10.95
C VAL A 121 2.22 -10.41 10.49
N THR A 122 1.44 -9.46 10.00
CA THR A 122 0.08 -9.73 9.54
C THR A 122 0.04 -10.65 8.33
N THR A 123 1.00 -10.49 7.40
CA THR A 123 1.12 -11.36 6.24
C THR A 123 1.44 -12.79 6.64
N LEU A 124 2.43 -12.98 7.53
CA LEU A 124 2.82 -14.30 8.00
C LEU A 124 1.72 -14.96 8.85
N ALA A 125 1.06 -14.18 9.71
CA ALA A 125 -0.05 -14.69 10.51
C ALA A 125 -1.19 -15.19 9.63
N TYR A 126 -1.54 -14.45 8.58
CA TYR A 126 -2.56 -14.88 7.62
C TYR A 126 -2.15 -16.15 6.86
N ALA A 127 -0.90 -16.20 6.38
CA ALA A 127 -0.41 -17.30 5.58
C ALA A 127 -0.35 -18.63 6.33
N PHE A 128 -0.14 -18.59 7.64
CA PHE A 128 0.04 -19.78 8.48
C PHE A 128 -1.13 -20.02 9.45
N THR A 129 -2.29 -19.39 9.21
CA THR A 129 -3.51 -19.72 9.98
C THR A 129 -4.12 -21.03 9.49
N PRO A 130 -4.78 -21.81 10.38
CA PRO A 130 -5.46 -23.05 9.97
C PRO A 130 -6.53 -22.82 8.89
N GLU A 131 -7.20 -21.68 8.92
CA GLU A 131 -8.20 -21.31 7.93
C GLU A 131 -7.60 -21.12 6.54
N ALA A 132 -6.44 -20.46 6.45
CA ALA A 132 -5.73 -20.30 5.19
C ALA A 132 -5.18 -21.63 4.66
N ALA A 133 -4.79 -22.54 5.53
CA ALA A 133 -4.32 -23.86 5.16
C ALA A 133 -5.46 -24.77 4.65
N ALA A 134 -6.70 -24.51 5.06
CA ALA A 134 -7.88 -25.27 4.63
C ALA A 134 -8.44 -24.77 3.28
N SER A 135 -8.06 -23.58 2.85
CA SER A 135 -8.49 -23.01 1.58
C SER A 135 -7.50 -23.33 0.47
#